data_54cfd8c071f77b2c83cceb8dafb00be3
#
_entry.id   54cfd8c071f77b2c83cceb8dafb00be3
#
_cell.length_a   1.000
_cell.length_b   1.000
_cell.length_c   1.000
_cell.angle_alpha   90.00
_cell.angle_beta   90.00
_cell.angle_gamma   90.00
#
_symmetry.space_group_name_H-M   'P 1'
#
loop_
_entity.id
_entity.type
_entity.pdbx_description
1 polymer ?
#
loop_
_entity_poly.entity_id
_entity_poly.type
_entity_poly.pdbx_seq_one_letter_code
_entity_poly.pdbx_strand_id
1 'polypeptide(L)'
;MNTIAPKLTDRLRGKQVPHIGHLSREDLEEVMALGAWFRDHPNDRTYVNLHAGKLQALLFVYESTRTRMGFTAAMAQLGGQTTYLAAKETQMGRGESLADTARALNEFVNVLAARLWSQEDMETLAANMTVPVFNACTPLDHSTHVIGELMAIKQVKGRLEGLTLVYTGMARGILHSLIRVCPVLGINLRLAIPESYARTVNKDILAEGKAKAKAAGTELEIVTDLMKAVEGADFIQASTLIRSMLAGEQSPEEKEVEIPKWTVTEKVLRAAKPDALYSHSGPAHRGICATDEVLDGPRSIVPIEARNAFYAKKALYALIV
;
A
#
# COMPACT_ATOMS: atom_id res chain seq x y z
N MET A 1 11.85 29.89 2.21
CA MET A 1 13.13 29.45 1.62
C MET A 1 12.81 28.79 0.29
N ASN A 2 13.38 29.30 -0.82
CA ASN A 2 13.27 28.61 -2.12
C ASN A 2 14.15 27.36 -2.06
N THR A 3 13.58 26.23 -1.68
CA THR A 3 14.26 24.94 -1.79
C THR A 3 14.24 24.52 -3.23
N ILE A 4 15.43 24.37 -3.81
CA ILE A 4 15.60 23.87 -5.18
C ILE A 4 14.97 22.47 -5.27
N ALA A 5 14.21 22.21 -6.33
CA ALA A 5 13.60 20.91 -6.57
C ALA A 5 14.69 19.79 -6.63
N PRO A 6 14.47 18.62 -6.01
CA PRO A 6 15.44 17.52 -6.05
C PRO A 6 15.71 17.09 -7.49
N LYS A 7 16.97 16.86 -7.85
CA LYS A 7 17.29 16.23 -9.13
C LYS A 7 16.83 14.78 -9.12
N LEU A 8 16.04 14.38 -10.12
CA LEU A 8 15.65 12.98 -10.29
C LEU A 8 16.87 12.15 -10.70
N THR A 9 17.00 10.97 -10.11
CA THR A 9 18.02 9.98 -10.48
C THR A 9 17.48 9.02 -11.52
N ASP A 10 18.34 8.38 -12.29
CA ASP A 10 17.96 7.34 -13.26
C ASP A 10 17.95 5.95 -12.64
N ARG A 11 18.23 5.83 -11.33
CA ARG A 11 18.39 4.54 -10.65
C ARG A 11 17.13 3.66 -10.71
N LEU A 12 15.95 4.28 -10.67
CA LEU A 12 14.66 3.60 -10.73
C LEU A 12 14.03 3.60 -12.11
N ARG A 13 14.62 4.27 -13.09
CA ARG A 13 14.06 4.42 -14.44
C ARG A 13 13.74 3.07 -15.07
N GLY A 14 12.50 2.90 -15.53
CA GLY A 14 12.03 1.68 -16.19
C GLY A 14 11.83 0.46 -15.27
N LYS A 15 12.00 0.62 -13.94
CA LYS A 15 11.89 -0.50 -13.00
C LYS A 15 10.47 -1.06 -12.92
N GLN A 16 10.35 -2.38 -12.99
CA GLN A 16 9.09 -3.09 -12.74
C GLN A 16 8.83 -3.15 -11.24
N VAL A 17 7.58 -2.89 -10.81
CA VAL A 17 7.16 -2.96 -9.40
C VAL A 17 5.91 -3.85 -9.25
N PRO A 18 5.98 -5.15 -9.63
CA PRO A 18 4.88 -6.10 -9.46
C PRO A 18 4.60 -6.41 -7.99
N HIS A 19 5.56 -6.19 -7.10
CA HIS A 19 5.37 -6.15 -5.65
C HIS A 19 6.44 -5.29 -4.98
N ILE A 20 6.19 -4.84 -3.74
CA ILE A 20 7.04 -3.89 -3.01
C ILE A 20 8.47 -4.42 -2.75
N GLY A 21 8.65 -5.73 -2.70
CA GLY A 21 9.96 -6.36 -2.53
C GLY A 21 10.93 -6.15 -3.70
N HIS A 22 10.49 -5.60 -4.84
CA HIS A 22 11.37 -5.15 -5.92
C HIS A 22 12.08 -3.82 -5.60
N LEU A 23 11.67 -3.14 -4.52
CA LEU A 23 12.29 -1.89 -4.07
C LEU A 23 13.24 -2.18 -2.92
N SER A 24 14.50 -1.75 -3.05
CA SER A 24 15.48 -1.80 -1.98
C SER A 24 15.16 -0.75 -0.89
N ARG A 25 15.90 -0.76 0.22
CA ARG A 25 15.80 0.28 1.25
C ARG A 25 16.05 1.68 0.65
N GLU A 26 17.09 1.81 -0.15
CA GLU A 26 17.47 3.06 -0.80
C GLU A 26 16.40 3.53 -1.79
N ASP A 27 15.76 2.59 -2.52
CA ASP A 27 14.64 2.89 -3.42
C ASP A 27 13.45 3.45 -2.65
N LEU A 28 13.09 2.81 -1.54
CA LEU A 28 11.99 3.25 -0.67
C LEU A 28 12.27 4.62 -0.05
N GLU A 29 13.50 4.84 0.44
CA GLU A 29 13.92 6.11 1.04
C GLU A 29 13.88 7.25 0.01
N GLU A 30 14.31 7.01 -1.23
CA GLU A 30 14.26 7.98 -2.33
C GLU A 30 12.82 8.33 -2.72
N VAL A 31 11.96 7.31 -2.89
CA VAL A 31 10.54 7.50 -3.19
C VAL A 31 9.85 8.30 -2.08
N MET A 32 10.09 7.95 -0.81
CA MET A 32 9.51 8.65 0.32
C MET A 32 10.02 10.09 0.44
N ALA A 33 11.29 10.32 0.19
CA ALA A 33 11.89 11.68 0.23
C ALA A 33 11.30 12.58 -0.86
N LEU A 34 11.22 12.09 -2.10
CA LEU A 34 10.60 12.84 -3.21
C LEU A 34 9.10 13.05 -2.97
N GLY A 35 8.39 12.04 -2.46
CA GLY A 35 6.98 12.17 -2.11
C GLY A 35 6.73 13.21 -1.02
N ALA A 36 7.59 13.27 0.00
CA ALA A 36 7.56 14.31 1.03
C ALA A 36 7.83 15.69 0.43
N TRP A 37 8.80 15.79 -0.47
CA TRP A 37 9.07 17.06 -1.15
C TRP A 37 7.86 17.54 -1.96
N PHE A 38 7.20 16.68 -2.73
CA PHE A 38 5.96 17.03 -3.45
C PHE A 38 4.84 17.49 -2.52
N ARG A 39 4.70 16.84 -1.36
CA ARG A 39 3.70 17.23 -0.35
C ARG A 39 3.97 18.62 0.21
N ASP A 40 5.22 18.91 0.49
CA ASP A 40 5.63 20.13 1.17
C ASP A 40 5.77 21.33 0.20
N HIS A 41 5.81 21.04 -1.12
CA HIS A 41 5.89 22.04 -2.20
C HIS A 41 4.76 21.87 -3.24
N PRO A 42 3.48 21.96 -2.84
CA PRO A 42 2.35 21.63 -3.72
C PRO A 42 2.20 22.58 -4.92
N ASN A 43 2.78 23.78 -4.82
CA ASN A 43 2.73 24.82 -5.87
C ASN A 43 3.98 24.82 -6.77
N ASP A 44 4.96 23.95 -6.51
CA ASP A 44 6.15 23.87 -7.37
C ASP A 44 5.77 23.29 -8.73
N ARG A 45 6.31 23.91 -9.80
CA ARG A 45 5.99 23.61 -11.19
C ARG A 45 7.12 22.89 -11.94
N THR A 46 8.22 22.55 -11.26
CA THR A 46 9.40 21.95 -11.90
C THR A 46 9.07 20.70 -12.70
N TYR A 47 8.17 19.84 -12.18
CA TYR A 47 7.87 18.54 -12.80
C TYR A 47 6.50 18.47 -13.49
N VAL A 48 5.81 19.59 -13.68
CA VAL A 48 4.43 19.61 -14.23
C VAL A 48 4.35 19.08 -15.68
N ASN A 49 5.43 19.08 -16.44
CA ASN A 49 5.49 18.55 -17.80
C ASN A 49 6.43 17.32 -17.93
N LEU A 50 6.82 16.70 -16.81
CA LEU A 50 7.75 15.56 -16.81
C LEU A 50 7.27 14.40 -17.69
N HIS A 51 5.96 14.18 -17.72
CA HIS A 51 5.31 13.12 -18.50
C HIS A 51 4.43 13.67 -19.62
N ALA A 52 4.73 14.87 -20.14
CA ALA A 52 4.02 15.41 -21.31
C ALA A 52 4.09 14.42 -22.49
N GLY A 53 2.93 14.10 -23.07
CA GLY A 53 2.80 13.12 -24.15
C GLY A 53 2.80 11.65 -23.71
N LYS A 54 2.99 11.34 -22.43
CA LYS A 54 2.92 9.95 -21.93
C LYS A 54 1.50 9.56 -21.54
N LEU A 55 1.16 8.29 -21.78
CA LEU A 55 -0.11 7.67 -21.43
C LEU A 55 0.10 6.58 -20.38
N GLN A 56 -0.66 6.61 -19.29
CA GLN A 56 -0.81 5.47 -18.39
C GLN A 56 -2.11 4.72 -18.68
N ALA A 57 -2.09 3.40 -18.54
CA ALA A 57 -3.30 2.61 -18.39
C ALA A 57 -3.50 2.18 -16.94
N LEU A 58 -4.77 2.17 -16.49
CA LEU A 58 -5.20 1.57 -15.23
C LEU A 58 -6.07 0.36 -15.55
N LEU A 59 -5.52 -0.85 -15.41
CA LEU A 59 -6.23 -2.10 -15.68
C LEU A 59 -6.75 -2.69 -14.37
N PHE A 60 -8.06 -2.57 -14.10
CA PHE A 60 -8.65 -3.00 -12.84
C PHE A 60 -9.73 -4.06 -13.07
N VAL A 61 -9.59 -5.20 -12.38
CA VAL A 61 -10.59 -6.28 -12.39
C VAL A 61 -11.68 -6.09 -11.33
N TYR A 62 -11.48 -5.17 -10.37
CA TYR A 62 -12.48 -4.79 -9.37
C TYR A 62 -12.31 -3.33 -8.94
N GLU A 63 -13.34 -2.76 -8.36
CA GLU A 63 -13.52 -1.34 -8.10
C GLU A 63 -12.48 -0.77 -7.13
N SER A 64 -12.13 0.49 -7.32
CA SER A 64 -11.29 1.26 -6.40
C SER A 64 -11.46 2.75 -6.62
N THR A 65 -11.89 3.47 -5.58
CA THR A 65 -11.96 4.94 -5.62
C THR A 65 -10.59 5.56 -5.38
N ARG A 66 -9.99 5.29 -4.22
CA ARG A 66 -8.74 5.94 -3.77
C ARG A 66 -7.54 5.60 -4.66
N THR A 67 -7.37 4.33 -4.99
CA THR A 67 -6.23 3.88 -5.82
C THR A 67 -6.34 4.47 -7.22
N ARG A 68 -7.52 4.37 -7.85
CA ARG A 68 -7.78 4.94 -9.18
C ARG A 68 -7.51 6.44 -9.21
N MET A 69 -8.13 7.20 -8.30
CA MET A 69 -7.95 8.65 -8.22
C MET A 69 -6.50 9.04 -7.92
N GLY A 70 -5.82 8.30 -7.03
CA GLY A 70 -4.42 8.58 -6.69
C GLY A 70 -3.47 8.42 -7.87
N PHE A 71 -3.60 7.38 -8.67
CA PHE A 71 -2.80 7.18 -9.90
C PHE A 71 -3.16 8.21 -10.98
N THR A 72 -4.47 8.45 -11.21
CA THR A 72 -4.92 9.44 -12.19
C THR A 72 -4.38 10.84 -11.86
N ALA A 73 -4.52 11.27 -10.61
CA ALA A 73 -4.03 12.58 -10.18
C ALA A 73 -2.51 12.69 -10.22
N ALA A 74 -1.77 11.61 -9.87
CA ALA A 74 -0.32 11.59 -9.94
C ALA A 74 0.17 11.80 -11.37
N MET A 75 -0.37 11.05 -12.34
CA MET A 75 -0.01 11.18 -13.76
C MET A 75 -0.37 12.56 -14.31
N ALA A 76 -1.58 13.05 -14.03
CA ALA A 76 -2.04 14.36 -14.48
C ALA A 76 -1.18 15.51 -13.93
N GLN A 77 -0.75 15.46 -12.66
CA GLN A 77 0.11 16.48 -12.08
C GLN A 77 1.57 16.45 -12.60
N LEU A 78 1.96 15.39 -13.28
CA LEU A 78 3.24 15.27 -13.99
C LEU A 78 3.11 15.55 -15.51
N GLY A 79 1.91 15.95 -15.96
CA GLY A 79 1.64 16.35 -17.37
C GLY A 79 1.24 15.20 -18.28
N GLY A 80 1.10 13.99 -17.79
CA GLY A 80 0.68 12.83 -18.56
C GLY A 80 -0.84 12.61 -18.57
N GLN A 81 -1.25 11.63 -19.35
CA GLN A 81 -2.66 11.24 -19.52
C GLN A 81 -2.96 9.87 -18.91
N THR A 82 -4.22 9.62 -18.63
CA THR A 82 -4.69 8.36 -18.04
C THR A 82 -5.85 7.79 -18.84
N THR A 83 -5.79 6.50 -19.17
CA THR A 83 -6.93 5.70 -19.60
C THR A 83 -7.28 4.67 -18.53
N TYR A 84 -8.58 4.47 -18.31
CA TYR A 84 -9.07 3.45 -17.37
C TYR A 84 -9.68 2.29 -18.16
N LEU A 85 -9.23 1.09 -17.83
CA LEU A 85 -9.65 -0.15 -18.45
C LEU A 85 -10.28 -1.05 -17.37
N ALA A 86 -11.60 -1.08 -17.32
CA ALA A 86 -12.30 -2.11 -16.56
C ALA A 86 -12.12 -3.44 -17.30
N ALA A 87 -11.54 -4.45 -16.65
CA ALA A 87 -11.18 -5.70 -17.33
C ALA A 87 -12.36 -6.34 -18.09
N LYS A 88 -13.57 -6.28 -17.54
CA LYS A 88 -14.81 -6.75 -18.18
C LYS A 88 -15.19 -6.01 -19.48
N GLU A 89 -14.65 -4.82 -19.69
CA GLU A 89 -14.89 -3.96 -20.87
C GLU A 89 -13.76 -4.09 -21.91
N THR A 90 -12.74 -4.92 -21.62
CA THR A 90 -11.62 -5.24 -22.52
C THR A 90 -11.82 -6.61 -23.16
N GLN A 91 -10.90 -7.01 -24.06
CA GLN A 91 -10.92 -8.33 -24.66
C GLN A 91 -10.71 -9.48 -23.66
N MET A 92 -10.15 -9.20 -22.48
CA MET A 92 -10.10 -10.17 -21.36
C MET A 92 -11.50 -10.67 -20.98
N GLY A 93 -12.52 -9.79 -21.03
CA GLY A 93 -13.93 -10.18 -20.84
C GLY A 93 -14.48 -11.12 -21.90
N ARG A 94 -13.76 -11.31 -23.02
CA ARG A 94 -14.08 -12.22 -24.11
C ARG A 94 -13.12 -13.42 -24.22
N GLY A 95 -12.24 -13.60 -23.22
CA GLY A 95 -11.33 -14.74 -23.15
C GLY A 95 -9.92 -14.52 -23.72
N GLU A 96 -9.54 -13.25 -24.04
CA GLU A 96 -8.15 -12.95 -24.38
C GLU A 96 -7.24 -13.25 -23.20
N SER A 97 -6.08 -13.85 -23.45
CA SER A 97 -5.11 -14.12 -22.40
C SER A 97 -4.53 -12.82 -21.83
N LEU A 98 -4.18 -12.84 -20.55
CA LEU A 98 -3.54 -11.70 -19.90
C LEU A 98 -2.19 -11.34 -20.54
N ALA A 99 -1.44 -12.35 -21.01
CA ALA A 99 -0.17 -12.15 -21.70
C ALA A 99 -0.36 -11.42 -23.06
N ASP A 100 -1.41 -11.75 -23.83
CA ASP A 100 -1.69 -11.09 -25.09
C ASP A 100 -2.21 -9.66 -24.87
N THR A 101 -3.07 -9.47 -23.87
CA THR A 101 -3.49 -8.13 -23.42
C THR A 101 -2.28 -7.28 -23.01
N ALA A 102 -1.31 -7.86 -22.25
CA ALA A 102 -0.09 -7.16 -21.85
C ALA A 102 0.75 -6.71 -23.06
N ARG A 103 0.99 -7.62 -24.03
CA ARG A 103 1.73 -7.31 -25.25
C ARG A 103 1.05 -6.21 -26.07
N ALA A 104 -0.27 -6.27 -26.21
CA ALA A 104 -1.02 -5.24 -26.91
C ALA A 104 -0.91 -3.87 -26.19
N LEU A 105 -1.11 -3.84 -24.87
CA LEU A 105 -1.00 -2.60 -24.10
C LEU A 105 0.40 -2.01 -24.13
N ASN A 106 1.45 -2.85 -24.17
CA ASN A 106 2.83 -2.42 -24.23
C ASN A 106 3.14 -1.49 -25.44
N GLU A 107 2.39 -1.64 -26.53
CA GLU A 107 2.56 -0.80 -27.73
C GLU A 107 1.88 0.58 -27.61
N PHE A 108 0.98 0.75 -26.65
CA PHE A 108 0.16 1.97 -26.57
C PHE A 108 0.48 2.83 -25.36
N VAL A 109 1.03 2.26 -24.27
CA VAL A 109 1.19 2.98 -23.01
C VAL A 109 2.67 3.13 -22.61
N ASN A 110 2.95 4.09 -21.75
CA ASN A 110 4.27 4.28 -21.17
C ASN A 110 4.39 3.69 -19.76
N VAL A 111 3.27 3.35 -19.16
CA VAL A 111 3.18 2.73 -17.83
C VAL A 111 1.83 2.06 -17.65
N LEU A 112 1.82 0.91 -16.95
CA LEU A 112 0.61 0.22 -16.53
C LEU A 112 0.53 0.18 -15.00
N ALA A 113 -0.62 0.50 -14.42
CA ALA A 113 -0.93 0.16 -13.03
C ALA A 113 -2.11 -0.82 -13.03
N ALA A 114 -1.91 -2.01 -12.47
CA ALA A 114 -2.91 -3.07 -12.52
C ALA A 114 -3.39 -3.47 -11.12
N ARG A 115 -4.70 -3.72 -11.00
CA ARG A 115 -5.37 -4.22 -9.79
C ARG A 115 -6.04 -5.55 -10.12
N LEU A 116 -5.50 -6.66 -9.59
CA LEU A 116 -5.79 -8.01 -10.05
C LEU A 116 -6.18 -8.94 -8.88
N TRP A 117 -6.81 -10.07 -9.22
CA TRP A 117 -7.22 -11.08 -8.25
C TRP A 117 -6.07 -11.97 -7.78
N SER A 118 -4.99 -12.08 -8.54
CA SER A 118 -3.84 -12.90 -8.16
C SER A 118 -2.52 -12.16 -8.34
N GLN A 119 -1.50 -12.59 -7.62
CA GLN A 119 -0.13 -12.10 -7.80
C GLN A 119 0.51 -12.71 -9.06
N GLU A 120 0.16 -13.94 -9.41
CA GLU A 120 0.62 -14.60 -10.63
C GLU A 120 0.21 -13.82 -11.89
N ASP A 121 -1.02 -13.31 -11.93
CA ASP A 121 -1.47 -12.42 -13.01
C ASP A 121 -0.62 -11.16 -13.09
N MET A 122 -0.25 -10.59 -11.94
CA MET A 122 0.62 -9.40 -11.89
C MET A 122 2.01 -9.68 -12.44
N GLU A 123 2.60 -10.83 -12.08
CA GLU A 123 3.90 -11.27 -12.61
C GLU A 123 3.81 -11.57 -14.12
N THR A 124 2.68 -12.13 -14.57
CA THR A 124 2.42 -12.35 -16.00
C THR A 124 2.38 -11.03 -16.78
N LEU A 125 1.71 -9.98 -16.25
CA LEU A 125 1.75 -8.66 -16.88
C LEU A 125 3.18 -8.11 -16.92
N ALA A 126 3.89 -8.13 -15.80
CA ALA A 126 5.25 -7.59 -15.71
C ALA A 126 6.22 -8.32 -16.65
N ALA A 127 6.09 -9.63 -16.79
CA ALA A 127 6.92 -10.45 -17.68
C ALA A 127 6.67 -10.21 -19.18
N ASN A 128 5.47 -9.74 -19.57
CA ASN A 128 5.09 -9.50 -20.96
C ASN A 128 5.06 -8.02 -21.37
N MET A 129 5.59 -7.12 -20.52
CA MET A 129 5.69 -5.68 -20.80
C MET A 129 7.12 -5.20 -20.58
N THR A 130 7.57 -4.29 -21.45
CA THR A 130 8.85 -3.58 -21.31
C THR A 130 8.67 -2.23 -20.62
N VAL A 131 7.47 -1.67 -20.65
CA VAL A 131 7.13 -0.47 -19.89
C VAL A 131 6.90 -0.81 -18.42
N PRO A 132 7.11 0.12 -17.48
CA PRO A 132 6.90 -0.12 -16.06
C PRO A 132 5.50 -0.61 -15.73
N VAL A 133 5.41 -1.66 -14.90
CA VAL A 133 4.16 -2.18 -14.35
C VAL A 133 4.14 -1.97 -12.85
N PHE A 134 3.09 -1.34 -12.33
CA PHE A 134 2.86 -1.12 -10.91
C PHE A 134 1.73 -1.99 -10.37
N ASN A 135 1.98 -2.63 -9.24
CA ASN A 135 0.93 -3.30 -8.49
C ASN A 135 0.03 -2.27 -7.79
N ALA A 136 -1.17 -2.07 -8.31
CA ALA A 136 -2.18 -1.21 -7.70
C ALA A 136 -2.98 -1.91 -6.60
N CYS A 137 -3.02 -3.23 -6.56
CA CYS A 137 -3.45 -4.12 -5.49
C CYS A 137 -3.59 -5.56 -5.99
N THR A 138 -2.98 -6.50 -5.28
CA THR A 138 -3.26 -7.93 -5.34
C THR A 138 -3.50 -8.48 -3.94
N PRO A 139 -3.90 -9.73 -3.76
CA PRO A 139 -3.96 -10.36 -2.44
C PRO A 139 -2.63 -10.42 -1.69
N LEU A 140 -1.49 -10.38 -2.41
CA LEU A 140 -0.15 -10.50 -1.83
C LEU A 140 0.67 -9.21 -1.86
N ASP A 141 0.12 -8.11 -2.41
CA ASP A 141 0.80 -6.81 -2.40
C ASP A 141 -0.14 -5.61 -2.56
N HIS A 142 0.23 -4.51 -1.93
CA HIS A 142 -0.33 -3.17 -2.15
C HIS A 142 0.73 -2.09 -1.95
N SER A 143 1.82 -2.18 -2.73
CA SER A 143 3.04 -1.38 -2.62
C SER A 143 2.79 0.11 -2.44
N THR A 144 2.03 0.69 -3.38
CA THR A 144 1.85 2.15 -3.43
C THR A 144 1.04 2.70 -2.27
N HIS A 145 0.22 1.86 -1.65
CA HIS A 145 -0.51 2.22 -0.42
C HIS A 145 0.45 2.21 0.77
N VAL A 146 1.19 1.11 0.95
CA VAL A 146 2.11 0.93 2.09
C VAL A 146 3.22 1.98 2.10
N ILE A 147 3.76 2.37 0.93
CA ILE A 147 4.73 3.48 0.87
C ILE A 147 4.09 4.77 1.40
N GLY A 148 2.87 5.08 1.01
CA GLY A 148 2.14 6.25 1.50
C GLY A 148 1.87 6.22 3.01
N GLU A 149 1.58 5.05 3.55
CA GLU A 149 1.43 4.81 5.00
C GLU A 149 2.74 5.07 5.74
N LEU A 150 3.85 4.51 5.27
CA LEU A 150 5.17 4.75 5.85
C LEU A 150 5.58 6.22 5.78
N MET A 151 5.24 6.91 4.68
CA MET A 151 5.42 8.37 4.58
C MET A 151 4.58 9.12 5.63
N ALA A 152 3.34 8.69 5.87
CA ALA A 152 2.48 9.32 6.88
C ALA A 152 3.02 9.11 8.30
N ILE A 153 3.47 7.88 8.62
CA ILE A 153 4.13 7.58 9.90
C ILE A 153 5.38 8.43 10.08
N LYS A 154 6.26 8.48 9.06
CA LYS A 154 7.48 9.29 9.10
C LYS A 154 7.18 10.78 9.25
N GLN A 155 6.11 11.28 8.62
CA GLN A 155 5.67 12.68 8.76
C GLN A 155 5.30 13.03 10.19
N VAL A 156 4.57 12.17 10.90
CA VAL A 156 4.02 12.47 12.23
C VAL A 156 4.96 12.06 13.37
N LYS A 157 5.76 11.00 13.19
CA LYS A 157 6.70 10.49 14.20
C LYS A 157 8.14 10.98 13.99
N GLY A 158 8.45 11.59 12.84
CA GLY A 158 9.80 12.06 12.45
C GLY A 158 10.77 10.95 12.04
N ARG A 159 10.45 9.70 12.32
CA ARG A 159 11.30 8.53 12.03
C ARG A 159 10.44 7.30 11.70
N LEU A 160 11.08 6.24 11.21
CA LEU A 160 10.50 4.89 11.06
C LEU A 160 11.25 3.88 11.95
N GLU A 161 12.57 3.97 11.95
CA GLU A 161 13.44 3.04 12.66
C GLU A 161 13.16 2.99 14.18
N GLY A 162 13.07 1.78 14.72
CA GLY A 162 12.79 1.50 16.13
C GLY A 162 11.33 1.72 16.55
N LEU A 163 10.42 2.04 15.61
CA LEU A 163 8.98 2.06 15.92
C LEU A 163 8.42 0.64 15.96
N THR A 164 7.38 0.45 16.76
CA THR A 164 6.56 -0.77 16.77
C THR A 164 5.23 -0.46 16.08
N LEU A 165 5.01 -1.07 14.93
CA LEU A 165 3.78 -1.01 14.15
C LEU A 165 2.95 -2.27 14.40
N VAL A 166 1.70 -2.10 14.79
CA VAL A 166 0.70 -3.17 14.89
C VAL A 166 -0.21 -3.08 13.68
N TYR A 167 -0.27 -4.15 12.90
CA TYR A 167 -1.28 -4.30 11.85
C TYR A 167 -2.45 -5.13 12.36
N THR A 168 -3.69 -4.70 12.09
CA THR A 168 -4.89 -5.51 12.34
C THR A 168 -5.84 -5.50 11.14
N GLY A 169 -6.43 -6.65 10.83
CA GLY A 169 -7.31 -6.83 9.66
C GLY A 169 -7.08 -8.16 8.95
N MET A 170 -7.52 -8.25 7.70
CA MET A 170 -7.37 -9.46 6.88
C MET A 170 -5.91 -9.70 6.47
N ALA A 171 -5.51 -10.97 6.33
CA ALA A 171 -4.21 -11.36 5.79
C ALA A 171 -4.17 -11.18 4.25
N ARG A 172 -4.09 -9.94 3.78
CA ARG A 172 -4.07 -9.58 2.35
C ARG A 172 -2.93 -8.62 2.00
N GLY A 173 -3.02 -7.98 0.83
CA GLY A 173 -1.94 -7.23 0.20
C GLY A 173 -1.17 -6.27 1.12
N ILE A 174 -1.85 -5.50 1.97
CA ILE A 174 -1.17 -4.57 2.91
C ILE A 174 -0.33 -5.34 3.92
N LEU A 175 -0.90 -6.37 4.57
CA LEU A 175 -0.17 -7.20 5.52
C LEU A 175 1.10 -7.78 4.87
N HIS A 176 0.99 -8.36 3.68
CA HIS A 176 2.13 -8.97 2.99
C HIS A 176 3.17 -7.94 2.56
N SER A 177 2.74 -6.74 2.14
CA SER A 177 3.66 -5.64 1.84
C SER A 177 4.39 -5.15 3.08
N LEU A 178 3.71 -5.02 4.22
CA LEU A 178 4.33 -4.64 5.50
C LEU A 178 5.36 -5.67 5.96
N ILE A 179 5.07 -6.98 5.84
CA ILE A 179 6.02 -8.06 6.14
C ILE A 179 7.33 -7.88 5.36
N ARG A 180 7.25 -7.48 4.08
CA ARG A 180 8.43 -7.31 3.23
C ARG A 180 9.27 -6.08 3.55
N VAL A 181 8.64 -4.97 4.00
CA VAL A 181 9.34 -3.68 4.11
C VAL A 181 9.60 -3.20 5.52
N CYS A 182 8.76 -3.54 6.50
CA CYS A 182 8.98 -3.08 7.88
C CYS A 182 10.36 -3.48 8.42
N PRO A 183 10.80 -4.75 8.27
CA PRO A 183 12.13 -5.15 8.72
C PRO A 183 13.26 -4.37 8.03
N VAL A 184 13.13 -4.16 6.71
CA VAL A 184 14.13 -3.43 5.90
C VAL A 184 14.30 -1.99 6.36
N LEU A 185 13.21 -1.37 6.86
CA LEU A 185 13.19 0.00 7.35
C LEU A 185 13.41 0.13 8.87
N GLY A 186 13.78 -0.97 9.54
CA GLY A 186 14.06 -0.98 10.98
C GLY A 186 12.81 -0.87 11.86
N ILE A 187 11.65 -1.28 11.36
CA ILE A 187 10.35 -1.23 12.07
C ILE A 187 10.04 -2.61 12.65
N ASN A 188 9.69 -2.67 13.93
CA ASN A 188 9.11 -3.87 14.55
C ASN A 188 7.66 -4.01 14.09
N LEU A 189 7.29 -5.20 13.60
CA LEU A 189 5.94 -5.45 13.07
C LEU A 189 5.25 -6.55 13.87
N ARG A 190 4.08 -6.22 14.45
CA ARG A 190 3.17 -7.18 15.04
C ARG A 190 1.92 -7.31 14.18
N LEU A 191 1.63 -8.54 13.76
CA LEU A 191 0.44 -8.87 13.00
C LEU A 191 -0.64 -9.33 13.97
N ALA A 192 -1.46 -8.38 14.46
CA ALA A 192 -2.57 -8.63 15.35
C ALA A 192 -3.78 -9.09 14.53
N ILE A 193 -3.88 -10.39 14.27
CA ILE A 193 -4.91 -10.97 13.40
C ILE A 193 -5.56 -12.21 14.02
N PRO A 194 -6.85 -12.46 13.72
CA PRO A 194 -7.53 -13.70 14.14
C PRO A 194 -6.77 -14.95 13.72
N GLU A 195 -6.87 -16.02 14.50
CA GLU A 195 -6.24 -17.31 14.19
C GLU A 195 -6.64 -17.82 12.79
N SER A 196 -7.91 -17.61 12.40
CA SER A 196 -8.39 -17.95 11.06
C SER A 196 -7.60 -17.25 9.95
N TYR A 197 -7.26 -15.97 10.12
CA TYR A 197 -6.43 -15.23 9.16
C TYR A 197 -4.96 -15.57 9.28
N ALA A 198 -4.46 -15.89 10.46
CA ALA A 198 -3.08 -16.31 10.65
C ALA A 198 -2.73 -17.55 9.78
N ARG A 199 -3.69 -18.46 9.63
CA ARG A 199 -3.55 -19.65 8.77
C ARG A 199 -3.46 -19.32 7.27
N THR A 200 -3.95 -18.14 6.83
CA THR A 200 -3.96 -17.71 5.42
C THR A 200 -2.81 -16.79 5.05
N VAL A 201 -1.95 -16.42 6.00
CA VAL A 201 -0.72 -15.66 5.69
C VAL A 201 0.17 -16.47 4.76
N ASN A 202 0.64 -15.86 3.68
CA ASN A 202 1.55 -16.52 2.76
C ASN A 202 2.85 -16.90 3.48
N LYS A 203 3.17 -18.20 3.47
CA LYS A 203 4.26 -18.78 4.26
C LYS A 203 5.63 -18.34 3.77
N ASP A 204 5.80 -18.19 2.45
CA ASP A 204 7.07 -17.79 1.85
C ASP A 204 7.38 -16.32 2.16
N ILE A 205 6.38 -15.44 2.04
CA ILE A 205 6.49 -14.02 2.40
C ILE A 205 6.77 -13.86 3.89
N LEU A 206 6.11 -14.65 4.74
CA LEU A 206 6.35 -14.62 6.19
C LEU A 206 7.78 -15.09 6.53
N ALA A 207 8.25 -16.15 5.88
CA ALA A 207 9.61 -16.65 6.05
C ALA A 207 10.66 -15.63 5.58
N GLU A 208 10.44 -15.02 4.41
CA GLU A 208 11.27 -13.92 3.89
C GLU A 208 11.33 -12.75 4.89
N GLY A 209 10.16 -12.30 5.38
CA GLY A 209 10.08 -11.21 6.34
C GLY A 209 10.79 -11.51 7.66
N LYS A 210 10.63 -12.71 8.20
CA LYS A 210 11.33 -13.15 9.43
C LYS A 210 12.85 -13.20 9.25
N ALA A 211 13.32 -13.66 8.08
CA ALA A 211 14.75 -13.66 7.78
C ALA A 211 15.32 -12.22 7.72
N LYS A 212 14.60 -11.30 7.08
CA LYS A 212 14.95 -9.87 7.03
C LYS A 212 14.92 -9.24 8.42
N ALA A 213 13.90 -9.54 9.23
CA ALA A 213 13.78 -9.03 10.60
C ALA A 213 14.97 -9.46 11.45
N LYS A 214 15.35 -10.74 11.39
CA LYS A 214 16.54 -11.27 12.08
C LYS A 214 17.82 -10.55 11.64
N ALA A 215 17.99 -10.32 10.34
CA ALA A 215 19.17 -9.64 9.80
C ALA A 215 19.23 -8.16 10.20
N ALA A 216 18.09 -7.49 10.30
CA ALA A 216 17.97 -6.08 10.68
C ALA A 216 17.89 -5.85 12.20
N GLY A 217 17.81 -6.89 13.02
CA GLY A 217 17.64 -6.76 14.47
C GLY A 217 16.26 -6.23 14.86
N THR A 218 15.24 -6.46 14.05
CA THR A 218 13.84 -6.09 14.32
C THR A 218 13.00 -7.31 14.65
N GLU A 219 11.77 -7.07 15.14
CA GLU A 219 10.80 -8.11 15.45
C GLU A 219 9.73 -8.23 14.37
N LEU A 220 9.34 -9.47 14.05
CA LEU A 220 8.18 -9.80 13.23
C LEU A 220 7.44 -10.98 13.83
N GLU A 221 6.25 -10.73 14.35
CA GLU A 221 5.45 -11.75 15.02
C GLU A 221 3.97 -11.69 14.63
N ILE A 222 3.27 -12.83 14.73
CA ILE A 222 1.81 -12.93 14.66
C ILE A 222 1.29 -13.04 16.09
N VAL A 223 0.35 -12.18 16.45
CA VAL A 223 -0.26 -12.13 17.79
C VAL A 223 -1.78 -12.27 17.63
N THR A 224 -2.34 -13.33 18.17
CA THR A 224 -3.78 -13.64 18.06
C THR A 224 -4.63 -13.03 19.19
N ASP A 225 -4.12 -11.96 19.79
CA ASP A 225 -4.78 -11.15 20.82
C ASP A 225 -4.46 -9.68 20.57
N LEU A 226 -5.48 -8.91 20.16
CA LEU A 226 -5.31 -7.50 19.83
C LEU A 226 -4.80 -6.66 21.02
N MET A 227 -5.33 -6.94 22.23
CA MET A 227 -4.94 -6.18 23.43
C MET A 227 -3.47 -6.38 23.78
N LYS A 228 -2.95 -7.61 23.66
CA LYS A 228 -1.53 -7.90 23.86
C LYS A 228 -0.67 -7.30 22.76
N ALA A 229 -1.13 -7.38 21.51
CA ALA A 229 -0.37 -6.88 20.37
C ALA A 229 -0.10 -5.38 20.45
N VAL A 230 -1.05 -4.59 20.96
CA VAL A 230 -0.93 -3.13 21.01
C VAL A 230 -0.11 -2.60 22.18
N GLU A 231 0.23 -3.44 23.17
CA GLU A 231 1.05 -3.01 24.30
C GLU A 231 2.41 -2.44 23.84
N GLY A 232 2.68 -1.19 24.19
CA GLY A 232 3.91 -0.51 23.79
C GLY A 232 4.04 -0.18 22.30
N ALA A 233 2.95 -0.31 21.52
CA ALA A 233 2.95 0.06 20.11
C ALA A 233 3.00 1.59 19.91
N ASP A 234 3.72 2.01 18.88
CA ASP A 234 3.77 3.41 18.44
C ASP A 234 2.66 3.75 17.45
N PHE A 235 2.16 2.71 16.73
CA PHE A 235 1.24 2.89 15.64
C PHE A 235 0.33 1.67 15.46
N ILE A 236 -0.96 1.89 15.23
CA ILE A 236 -1.93 0.86 14.90
C ILE A 236 -2.45 1.11 13.50
N GLN A 237 -2.10 0.23 12.57
CA GLN A 237 -2.61 0.23 11.21
C GLN A 237 -3.73 -0.79 11.10
N ALA A 238 -4.94 -0.31 10.88
CA ALA A 238 -6.07 -1.19 10.60
C ALA A 238 -6.36 -1.31 9.11
N SER A 239 -6.91 -2.45 8.75
CA SER A 239 -7.43 -2.74 7.41
C SER A 239 -8.82 -3.36 7.54
N THR A 240 -9.48 -3.65 6.41
CA THR A 240 -10.77 -4.33 6.40
C THR A 240 -10.69 -5.61 7.23
N LEU A 241 -11.59 -5.77 8.19
CA LEU A 241 -11.67 -6.96 9.02
C LEU A 241 -12.56 -8.03 8.37
N ILE A 242 -13.68 -7.61 7.79
CA ILE A 242 -14.64 -8.50 7.10
C ILE A 242 -14.90 -7.92 5.71
N ARG A 243 -14.48 -8.64 4.66
CA ARG A 243 -14.63 -8.19 3.27
C ARG A 243 -16.05 -8.42 2.72
N SER A 244 -16.69 -9.49 3.14
CA SER A 244 -18.03 -9.87 2.68
C SER A 244 -19.10 -8.82 2.94
N MET A 245 -18.88 -7.92 3.91
CA MET A 245 -19.74 -6.75 4.11
C MET A 245 -19.77 -5.80 2.90
N LEU A 246 -18.84 -5.98 1.96
CA LEU A 246 -18.76 -5.17 0.74
C LEU A 246 -19.30 -5.90 -0.50
N ALA A 247 -19.36 -7.23 -0.52
CA ALA A 247 -19.54 -7.95 -1.77
C ALA A 247 -19.98 -9.43 -1.66
N GLY A 248 -20.77 -9.86 -0.68
CA GLY A 248 -21.33 -11.20 -0.75
C GLY A 248 -21.14 -12.09 0.50
N GLU A 249 -21.14 -13.41 0.32
CA GLU A 249 -21.06 -14.36 1.41
C GLU A 249 -19.71 -14.34 2.13
N GLN A 250 -19.73 -14.50 3.46
CA GLN A 250 -18.54 -14.59 4.30
C GLN A 250 -17.73 -15.84 3.93
N SER A 251 -16.41 -15.66 3.80
CA SER A 251 -15.50 -16.80 3.71
C SER A 251 -15.49 -17.62 5.00
N PRO A 252 -15.04 -18.88 4.97
CA PRO A 252 -14.93 -19.69 6.20
C PRO A 252 -14.14 -18.98 7.30
N GLU A 253 -13.04 -18.31 6.95
CA GLU A 253 -12.17 -17.58 7.88
C GLU A 253 -12.89 -16.37 8.48
N GLU A 254 -13.68 -15.64 7.68
CA GLU A 254 -14.46 -14.49 8.16
C GLU A 254 -15.53 -14.90 9.16
N LYS A 255 -16.13 -16.08 9.00
CA LYS A 255 -17.13 -16.63 9.93
C LYS A 255 -16.57 -16.93 11.32
N GLU A 256 -15.27 -17.19 11.43
CA GLU A 256 -14.58 -17.44 12.69
C GLU A 256 -14.21 -16.14 13.44
N VAL A 257 -14.35 -14.96 12.80
CA VAL A 257 -13.92 -13.68 13.39
C VAL A 257 -14.93 -13.16 14.40
N GLU A 258 -14.55 -13.10 15.65
CA GLU A 258 -15.30 -12.42 16.70
C GLU A 258 -15.04 -10.92 16.65
N ILE A 259 -15.82 -10.20 15.81
CA ILE A 259 -15.64 -8.77 15.50
C ILE A 259 -15.30 -7.91 16.74
N PRO A 260 -16.02 -7.99 17.89
CA PRO A 260 -15.74 -7.13 19.04
C PRO A 260 -14.33 -7.29 19.64
N LYS A 261 -13.69 -8.44 19.44
CA LYS A 261 -12.32 -8.70 19.91
C LYS A 261 -11.27 -8.02 19.03
N TRP A 262 -11.63 -7.67 17.79
CA TRP A 262 -10.72 -7.14 16.77
C TRP A 262 -11.02 -5.70 16.38
N THR A 263 -12.13 -5.14 16.87
CA THR A 263 -12.49 -3.73 16.67
C THR A 263 -11.54 -2.84 17.46
N VAL A 264 -10.87 -1.89 16.79
CA VAL A 264 -10.04 -0.90 17.47
C VAL A 264 -10.93 0.14 18.13
N THR A 265 -10.97 0.12 19.45
CA THR A 265 -11.71 1.06 20.30
C THR A 265 -10.73 2.02 20.99
N GLU A 266 -11.24 3.06 21.65
CA GLU A 266 -10.43 3.92 22.52
C GLU A 266 -9.71 3.12 23.62
N LYS A 267 -10.32 2.02 24.13
CA LYS A 267 -9.67 1.15 25.10
C LYS A 267 -8.44 0.47 24.50
N VAL A 268 -8.54 -0.03 23.27
CA VAL A 268 -7.42 -0.64 22.53
C VAL A 268 -6.31 0.40 22.28
N LEU A 269 -6.70 1.58 21.81
CA LEU A 269 -5.74 2.65 21.52
C LEU A 269 -5.03 3.20 22.77
N ARG A 270 -5.69 3.19 23.94
CA ARG A 270 -5.07 3.56 25.22
C ARG A 270 -4.12 2.51 25.78
N ALA A 271 -4.24 1.25 25.38
CA ALA A 271 -3.32 0.18 25.78
C ALA A 271 -1.97 0.27 25.04
N ALA A 272 -1.93 0.99 23.93
CA ALA A 272 -0.69 1.35 23.24
C ALA A 272 0.03 2.50 23.96
N LYS A 273 1.16 2.99 23.41
CA LYS A 273 1.85 4.18 23.95
C LYS A 273 0.91 5.40 24.03
N PRO A 274 1.11 6.33 24.97
CA PRO A 274 0.26 7.52 25.12
C PRO A 274 0.18 8.38 23.84
N ASP A 275 1.25 8.41 23.05
CA ASP A 275 1.37 9.11 21.77
C ASP A 275 1.16 8.19 20.56
N ALA A 276 0.63 6.98 20.77
CA ALA A 276 0.30 6.04 19.69
C ALA A 276 -0.76 6.65 18.76
N LEU A 277 -0.58 6.41 17.46
CA LEU A 277 -1.45 6.91 16.41
C LEU A 277 -2.18 5.76 15.72
N TYR A 278 -3.29 6.09 15.10
CA TYR A 278 -4.14 5.15 14.37
C TYR A 278 -4.28 5.55 12.91
N SER A 279 -4.25 4.58 12.00
CA SER A 279 -4.66 4.75 10.62
C SER A 279 -5.46 3.56 10.10
N HIS A 280 -6.08 3.73 8.94
CA HIS A 280 -6.86 2.71 8.26
C HIS A 280 -6.72 2.83 6.75
N SER A 281 -6.35 1.74 6.10
CA SER A 281 -6.13 1.69 4.64
C SER A 281 -7.39 1.95 3.79
N GLY A 282 -8.55 1.94 4.42
CA GLY A 282 -9.86 2.14 3.79
C GLY A 282 -10.27 1.08 2.74
N PRO A 283 -11.58 0.85 2.60
CA PRO A 283 -12.64 1.52 3.34
C PRO A 283 -12.73 1.06 4.80
N ALA A 284 -12.91 1.99 5.72
CA ALA A 284 -13.16 1.67 7.12
C ALA A 284 -14.65 1.37 7.32
N HIS A 285 -14.93 0.21 7.91
CA HIS A 285 -16.28 -0.12 8.38
C HIS A 285 -16.41 0.32 9.83
N ARG A 286 -17.13 1.43 10.04
CA ARG A 286 -17.35 2.02 11.36
C ARG A 286 -18.05 1.04 12.29
N GLY A 287 -17.58 0.93 13.53
CA GLY A 287 -18.06 -0.05 14.52
C GLY A 287 -17.57 -1.49 14.32
N ILE A 288 -16.86 -1.77 13.20
CA ILE A 288 -16.30 -3.09 12.89
C ILE A 288 -14.78 -3.06 12.91
N CYS A 289 -14.16 -2.27 12.05
CA CYS A 289 -12.70 -2.11 12.06
C CYS A 289 -12.23 -1.22 13.21
N ALA A 290 -12.94 -0.14 13.44
CA ALA A 290 -12.75 0.78 14.56
C ALA A 290 -14.03 1.53 14.90
N THR A 291 -14.08 2.08 16.09
CA THR A 291 -15.19 2.96 16.51
C THR A 291 -15.04 4.36 15.91
N ASP A 292 -16.12 5.14 15.90
CA ASP A 292 -16.11 6.51 15.37
C ASP A 292 -15.14 7.42 16.12
N GLU A 293 -15.05 7.27 17.45
CA GLU A 293 -14.15 8.05 18.29
C GLU A 293 -12.68 7.81 17.91
N VAL A 294 -12.32 6.59 17.47
CA VAL A 294 -10.97 6.28 17.01
C VAL A 294 -10.74 6.82 15.60
N LEU A 295 -11.71 6.62 14.69
CA LEU A 295 -11.58 7.05 13.29
C LEU A 295 -11.52 8.58 13.13
N ASP A 296 -12.32 9.30 13.90
CA ASP A 296 -12.45 10.75 13.82
C ASP A 296 -11.69 11.49 14.95
N GLY A 297 -11.06 10.73 15.85
CA GLY A 297 -10.35 11.25 17.02
C GLY A 297 -8.99 11.88 16.69
N PRO A 298 -8.39 12.61 17.66
CA PRO A 298 -7.15 13.37 17.45
C PRO A 298 -5.91 12.48 17.18
N ARG A 299 -5.99 11.20 17.48
CA ARG A 299 -4.92 10.22 17.20
C ARG A 299 -5.06 9.53 15.84
N SER A 300 -6.12 9.84 15.09
CA SER A 300 -6.33 9.32 13.74
C SER A 300 -5.53 10.12 12.71
N ILE A 301 -4.72 9.43 11.92
CA ILE A 301 -4.01 10.02 10.79
C ILE A 301 -4.52 9.53 9.43
N VAL A 302 -5.73 8.98 9.38
CA VAL A 302 -6.36 8.49 8.13
C VAL A 302 -6.33 9.52 6.99
N PRO A 303 -6.65 10.82 7.21
CA PRO A 303 -6.55 11.82 6.14
C PRO A 303 -5.10 12.09 5.70
N ILE A 304 -4.12 12.02 6.62
CA ILE A 304 -2.69 12.21 6.34
C ILE A 304 -2.19 11.04 5.49
N GLU A 305 -2.58 9.81 5.82
CA GLU A 305 -2.25 8.60 5.05
C GLU A 305 -2.78 8.70 3.62
N ALA A 306 -4.07 9.02 3.44
CA ALA A 306 -4.68 9.15 2.12
C ALA A 306 -3.94 10.18 1.24
N ARG A 307 -3.51 11.31 1.83
CA ARG A 307 -2.71 12.33 1.16
C ARG A 307 -1.32 11.80 0.78
N ASN A 308 -0.63 11.13 1.70
CA ASN A 308 0.70 10.59 1.44
C ASN A 308 0.65 9.45 0.41
N ALA A 309 -0.40 8.63 0.38
CA ALA A 309 -0.60 7.60 -0.64
C ALA A 309 -0.71 8.17 -2.07
N PHE A 310 -1.21 9.40 -2.22
CA PHE A 310 -1.16 10.13 -3.48
C PHE A 310 0.28 10.56 -3.84
N TYR A 311 1.00 11.20 -2.91
CA TYR A 311 2.37 11.67 -3.15
C TYR A 311 3.37 10.53 -3.36
N ALA A 312 3.16 9.36 -2.74
CA ALA A 312 3.93 8.14 -3.01
C ALA A 312 3.81 7.72 -4.49
N LYS A 313 2.59 7.72 -5.04
CA LYS A 313 2.35 7.41 -6.46
C LYS A 313 2.99 8.44 -7.38
N LYS A 314 2.88 9.73 -7.03
CA LYS A 314 3.51 10.81 -7.81
C LYS A 314 5.03 10.68 -7.83
N ALA A 315 5.66 10.33 -6.69
CA ALA A 315 7.09 10.11 -6.60
C ALA A 315 7.54 8.88 -7.39
N LEU A 316 6.82 7.74 -7.27
CA LEU A 316 7.10 6.55 -8.06
C LEU A 316 7.05 6.84 -9.56
N TYR A 317 6.04 7.57 -10.02
CA TYR A 317 5.94 7.94 -11.42
C TYR A 317 7.08 8.87 -11.87
N ALA A 318 7.41 9.86 -11.07
CA ALA A 318 8.51 10.78 -11.42
C ALA A 318 9.86 10.08 -11.51
N LEU A 319 10.10 9.03 -10.73
CA LEU A 319 11.37 8.29 -10.69
C LEU A 319 11.45 7.14 -11.69
N ILE A 320 10.32 6.50 -12.00
CA ILE A 320 10.30 5.24 -12.75
C ILE A 320 9.89 5.45 -14.21
N VAL A 321 8.91 6.30 -14.50
CA VAL A 321 8.33 6.53 -15.83
C VAL A 321 9.08 7.67 -16.60
#